data_8a47d0aca58691b93a844940aba11076
#
_entry.id   8a47d0aca58691b93a844940aba11076
#
_cell.length_a   1.000
_cell.length_b   1.000
_cell.length_c   1.000
_cell.angle_alpha   90.00
_cell.angle_beta   90.00
_cell.angle_gamma   90.00
#
_symmetry.space_group_name_H-M   'P 1'
#
loop_
_entity.id
_entity.type
_entity.pdbx_description
1 polymer ?
#
loop_
_entity_poly.entity_id
_entity_poly.type
_entity_poly.pdbx_seq_one_letter_code
_entity_poly.pdbx_strand_id
1 'polypeptide(L)'
;NKDSSLEIKKTKSRYFKLNNEQVSALKFLEKVNNKFDVSVLQGTTGSGKTLVYFERIKKIIEKNQQVLVLLPEIFLTNEFKSRFEDFFGFEPSIWHSKITPKQKRMIWKGLIKNKIKILVGARSALLLPFKKLGLIIVDEEHDNSYKQDEGVIYNARDMAISRAQFENIPIHLVTSVPSIETFKNIQTKKYRHIKICLLYTSD
;
A
#
# COMPACT_ATOMS: atom_id res chain seq x y z
N ASN A 1 -4.33 -16.40 -32.42
CA ASN A 1 -4.90 -15.31 -31.60
C ASN A 1 -5.82 -15.92 -30.54
N LYS A 2 -5.30 -16.28 -29.39
CA LYS A 2 -6.09 -16.55 -28.19
C LYS A 2 -5.74 -15.45 -27.19
N ASP A 3 -6.61 -14.45 -27.09
CA ASP A 3 -6.68 -13.54 -25.97
C ASP A 3 -7.00 -14.39 -24.73
N SER A 4 -6.00 -14.78 -23.96
CA SER A 4 -6.20 -15.30 -22.62
C SER A 4 -6.60 -14.12 -21.75
N SER A 5 -7.87 -13.80 -21.75
CA SER A 5 -8.51 -12.99 -20.72
C SER A 5 -8.20 -13.65 -19.39
N LEU A 6 -7.48 -12.94 -18.52
CA LEU A 6 -7.37 -13.29 -17.11
C LEU A 6 -8.81 -13.24 -16.55
N GLU A 7 -9.48 -14.37 -16.49
CA GLU A 7 -10.71 -14.52 -15.73
C GLU A 7 -10.35 -14.32 -14.26
N ILE A 8 -10.69 -13.15 -13.75
CA ILE A 8 -10.65 -12.86 -12.32
C ILE A 8 -11.71 -13.76 -11.69
N LYS A 9 -11.28 -14.86 -11.07
CA LYS A 9 -12.17 -15.66 -10.22
C LYS A 9 -12.68 -14.74 -9.12
N LYS A 10 -13.95 -14.34 -9.22
CA LYS A 10 -14.64 -13.59 -8.17
C LYS A 10 -14.91 -14.55 -7.03
N THR A 11 -14.04 -14.58 -6.04
CA THR A 11 -14.32 -15.10 -4.71
C THR A 11 -15.25 -14.13 -3.98
N LYS A 12 -16.19 -14.64 -3.16
CA LYS A 12 -17.06 -13.78 -2.35
C LYS A 12 -16.17 -13.01 -1.36
N SER A 13 -16.04 -11.69 -1.52
CA SER A 13 -15.37 -10.86 -0.54
C SER A 13 -16.09 -10.99 0.82
N ARG A 14 -15.33 -11.24 1.89
CA ARG A 14 -15.86 -11.24 3.26
C ARG A 14 -16.13 -9.79 3.67
N TYR A 15 -17.27 -9.58 4.33
CA TYR A 15 -17.60 -8.28 4.88
C TYR A 15 -16.81 -8.07 6.17
N PHE A 16 -15.82 -7.16 6.13
CA PHE A 16 -15.07 -6.76 7.31
C PHE A 16 -15.66 -5.47 7.86
N LYS A 17 -16.09 -5.48 9.12
CA LYS A 17 -16.63 -4.30 9.80
C LYS A 17 -15.49 -3.58 10.51
N LEU A 18 -15.25 -2.33 10.16
CA LEU A 18 -14.32 -1.47 10.88
C LEU A 18 -14.89 -1.09 12.25
N ASN A 19 -14.07 -1.06 13.29
CA ASN A 19 -14.43 -0.46 14.57
C ASN A 19 -14.35 1.09 14.50
N ASN A 20 -14.78 1.77 15.56
CA ASN A 20 -14.86 3.24 15.58
C ASN A 20 -13.50 3.93 15.36
N GLU A 21 -12.42 3.40 15.93
CA GLU A 21 -11.08 3.94 15.75
C GLU A 21 -10.59 3.76 14.30
N GLN A 22 -10.82 2.59 13.72
CA GLN A 22 -10.47 2.30 12.33
C GLN A 22 -11.29 3.17 11.36
N VAL A 23 -12.58 3.40 11.64
CA VAL A 23 -13.41 4.35 10.86
C VAL A 23 -12.84 5.77 10.96
N SER A 24 -12.44 6.20 12.15
CA SER A 24 -11.83 7.52 12.36
C SER A 24 -10.50 7.65 11.62
N ALA A 25 -9.68 6.59 11.65
CA ALA A 25 -8.42 6.54 10.91
C ALA A 25 -8.66 6.59 9.40
N LEU A 26 -9.63 5.84 8.88
CA LEU A 26 -9.98 5.88 7.46
C LEU A 26 -10.42 7.30 7.04
N LYS A 27 -11.32 7.93 7.79
CA LYS A 27 -11.74 9.32 7.54
C LYS A 27 -10.58 10.31 7.57
N PHE A 28 -9.61 10.10 8.48
CA PHE A 28 -8.40 10.92 8.54
C PHE A 28 -7.55 10.78 7.26
N LEU A 29 -7.33 9.56 6.77
CA LEU A 29 -6.58 9.30 5.54
C LEU A 29 -7.29 9.87 4.30
N GLU A 30 -8.63 9.95 4.34
CA GLU A 30 -9.45 10.47 3.24
C GLU A 30 -9.52 12.00 3.16
N LYS A 31 -9.10 12.72 4.20
CA LYS A 31 -9.13 14.19 4.19
C LYS A 31 -8.35 14.81 3.05
N VAL A 32 -7.32 14.11 2.55
CA VAL A 32 -6.52 14.56 1.42
C VAL A 32 -6.66 13.59 0.26
N ASN A 33 -7.19 14.09 -0.83
CA ASN A 33 -7.34 13.36 -2.09
C ASN A 33 -6.81 14.22 -3.23
N ASN A 34 -6.22 13.56 -4.23
CA ASN A 34 -5.76 14.18 -5.47
C ASN A 34 -4.74 15.33 -5.27
N LYS A 35 -4.00 15.33 -4.19
CA LYS A 35 -2.84 16.19 -3.99
C LYS A 35 -1.82 15.51 -3.09
N PHE A 36 -0.56 15.95 -3.17
CA PHE A 36 0.49 15.44 -2.32
C PHE A 36 0.22 15.72 -0.84
N ASP A 37 0.32 14.66 -0.07
CA ASP A 37 0.24 14.71 1.40
C ASP A 37 0.87 13.42 1.95
N VAL A 38 1.61 13.54 3.04
CA VAL A 38 2.16 12.40 3.77
C VAL A 38 1.38 12.21 5.05
N SER A 39 0.73 11.06 5.16
CA SER A 39 -0.01 10.66 6.37
C SER A 39 0.59 9.42 6.98
N VAL A 40 0.73 9.40 8.29
CA VAL A 40 1.24 8.25 9.05
C VAL A 40 0.10 7.58 9.80
N LEU A 41 -0.14 6.31 9.49
CA LEU A 41 -1.05 5.43 10.21
C LEU A 41 -0.23 4.56 11.16
N GLN A 42 -0.24 4.91 12.44
CA GLN A 42 0.45 4.16 13.48
C GLN A 42 -0.52 3.27 14.24
N GLY A 43 -0.09 2.04 14.58
CA GLY A 43 -0.86 1.16 15.45
C GLY A 43 -0.08 -0.12 15.75
N THR A 44 -0.33 -0.70 16.91
CA THR A 44 0.30 -1.96 17.31
C THR A 44 0.00 -3.09 16.30
N THR A 45 0.79 -4.15 16.33
CA THR A 45 0.50 -5.36 15.56
C THR A 45 -0.89 -5.87 15.96
N GLY A 46 -1.71 -6.24 14.98
CA GLY A 46 -3.09 -6.68 15.24
C GLY A 46 -4.14 -5.56 15.39
N SER A 47 -3.76 -4.28 15.43
CA SER A 47 -4.73 -3.16 15.51
C SER A 47 -5.61 -2.97 14.27
N GLY A 48 -5.35 -3.74 13.20
CA GLY A 48 -6.12 -3.70 11.96
C GLY A 48 -5.71 -2.59 10.99
N LYS A 49 -4.48 -2.08 11.08
CA LYS A 49 -3.93 -1.12 10.10
C LYS A 49 -4.17 -1.53 8.65
N THR A 50 -3.91 -2.83 8.36
CA THR A 50 -4.10 -3.40 7.03
C THR A 50 -5.54 -3.25 6.54
N LEU A 51 -6.52 -3.49 7.39
CA LEU A 51 -7.92 -3.35 7.03
C LEU A 51 -8.30 -1.89 6.74
N VAL A 52 -7.74 -0.93 7.50
CA VAL A 52 -7.95 0.50 7.28
C VAL A 52 -7.43 0.91 5.91
N TYR A 53 -6.19 0.53 5.57
CA TYR A 53 -5.67 0.92 4.27
C TYR A 53 -6.27 0.09 3.11
N PHE A 54 -6.76 -1.11 3.31
CA PHE A 54 -7.53 -1.84 2.30
C PHE A 54 -8.83 -1.11 1.94
N GLU A 55 -9.58 -0.62 2.92
CA GLU A 55 -10.75 0.24 2.67
C GLU A 55 -10.37 1.53 1.93
N ARG A 56 -9.23 2.12 2.28
CA ARG A 56 -8.70 3.29 1.56
C ARG A 56 -8.37 2.97 0.11
N ILE A 57 -7.72 1.84 -0.17
CA ILE A 57 -7.43 1.35 -1.52
C ILE A 57 -8.71 1.18 -2.33
N LYS A 58 -9.73 0.55 -1.75
CA LYS A 58 -11.02 0.33 -2.41
C LYS A 58 -11.60 1.63 -2.95
N LYS A 59 -11.58 2.71 -2.16
CA LYS A 59 -12.07 4.03 -2.59
C LYS A 59 -11.26 4.67 -3.71
N ILE A 60 -9.97 4.36 -3.82
CA ILE A 60 -9.11 4.84 -4.90
C ILE A 60 -9.40 4.09 -6.21
N ILE A 61 -9.52 2.76 -6.15
CA ILE A 61 -9.79 1.96 -7.35
C ILE A 61 -11.21 2.19 -7.89
N GLU A 62 -12.19 2.52 -7.04
CA GLU A 62 -13.53 2.94 -7.45
C GLU A 62 -13.50 4.21 -8.32
N LYS A 63 -12.51 5.09 -8.13
CA LYS A 63 -12.25 6.26 -8.98
C LYS A 63 -11.45 5.94 -10.25
N ASN A 64 -11.30 4.65 -10.58
CA ASN A 64 -10.52 4.16 -11.72
C ASN A 64 -9.02 4.54 -11.66
N GLN A 65 -8.48 4.79 -10.46
CA GLN A 65 -7.07 5.05 -10.21
C GLN A 65 -6.35 3.76 -9.77
N GLN A 66 -5.02 3.80 -9.79
CA GLN A 66 -4.15 2.69 -9.42
C GLN A 66 -3.50 2.95 -8.06
N VAL A 67 -3.18 1.88 -7.35
CA VAL A 67 -2.51 1.94 -6.05
C VAL A 67 -1.24 1.09 -6.07
N LEU A 68 -0.17 1.65 -5.53
CA LEU A 68 1.06 0.92 -5.20
C LEU A 68 1.12 0.70 -3.70
N VAL A 69 1.24 -0.56 -3.29
CA VAL A 69 1.53 -0.95 -1.91
C VAL A 69 2.95 -1.49 -1.86
N LEU A 70 3.82 -0.79 -1.16
CA LEU A 70 5.18 -1.27 -0.87
C LEU A 70 5.15 -2.07 0.43
N LEU A 71 5.69 -3.27 0.37
CA LEU A 71 5.89 -4.19 1.49
C LEU A 71 7.30 -4.75 1.45
N PRO A 72 8.00 -4.90 2.58
CA PRO A 72 9.21 -5.70 2.64
C PRO A 72 8.95 -7.13 2.15
N GLU A 73 9.88 -7.73 1.41
CA GLU A 73 9.65 -9.07 0.81
C GLU A 73 9.25 -10.13 1.85
N ILE A 74 9.73 -10.01 3.08
CA ILE A 74 9.40 -10.92 4.18
C ILE A 74 7.91 -10.89 4.56
N PHE A 75 7.21 -9.79 4.32
CA PHE A 75 5.77 -9.64 4.60
C PHE A 75 4.88 -10.02 3.41
N LEU A 76 5.45 -10.35 2.25
CA LEU A 76 4.71 -10.88 1.09
C LEU A 76 4.33 -12.38 1.30
N THR A 77 3.76 -12.68 2.44
CA THR A 77 3.42 -14.04 2.90
C THR A 77 2.11 -14.54 2.29
N ASN A 78 1.88 -15.84 2.42
CA ASN A 78 0.61 -16.44 2.03
C ASN A 78 -0.55 -15.91 2.89
N GLU A 79 -0.29 -15.57 4.15
CA GLU A 79 -1.28 -14.93 5.04
C GLU A 79 -1.71 -13.56 4.51
N PHE A 80 -0.75 -12.73 4.08
CA PHE A 80 -1.07 -11.44 3.45
C PHE A 80 -1.91 -11.63 2.19
N LYS A 81 -1.52 -12.58 1.32
CA LYS A 81 -2.27 -12.89 0.09
C LYS A 81 -3.70 -13.34 0.38
N SER A 82 -3.89 -14.26 1.32
CA SER A 82 -5.20 -14.75 1.71
C SER A 82 -6.07 -13.61 2.28
N ARG A 83 -5.52 -12.77 3.14
CA ARG A 83 -6.22 -11.60 3.69
C ARG A 83 -6.60 -10.60 2.61
N PHE A 84 -5.73 -10.38 1.64
CA PHE A 84 -6.00 -9.53 0.49
C PHE A 84 -7.14 -10.11 -0.37
N GLU A 85 -7.07 -11.41 -0.69
CA GLU A 85 -8.08 -12.11 -1.49
C GLU A 85 -9.44 -12.14 -0.79
N ASP A 86 -9.46 -12.42 0.52
CA ASP A 86 -10.68 -12.37 1.34
C ASP A 86 -11.36 -10.99 1.28
N PHE A 87 -10.56 -9.92 1.24
CA PHE A 87 -11.08 -8.55 1.23
C PHE A 87 -11.51 -8.09 -0.16
N PHE A 88 -10.66 -8.25 -1.17
CA PHE A 88 -10.90 -7.72 -2.52
C PHE A 88 -11.65 -8.69 -3.44
N GLY A 89 -11.68 -10.00 -3.12
CA GLY A 89 -12.28 -11.05 -3.95
C GLY A 89 -11.45 -11.44 -5.16
N PHE A 90 -10.16 -11.07 -5.20
CA PHE A 90 -9.20 -11.45 -6.25
C PHE A 90 -7.78 -11.45 -5.71
N GLU A 91 -6.89 -12.21 -6.35
CA GLU A 91 -5.47 -12.29 -5.97
C GLU A 91 -4.72 -10.98 -6.25
N PRO A 92 -3.80 -10.55 -5.35
CA PRO A 92 -2.97 -9.38 -5.60
C PRO A 92 -2.00 -9.60 -6.77
N SER A 93 -1.82 -8.58 -7.62
CA SER A 93 -0.65 -8.54 -8.51
C SER A 93 0.59 -8.24 -7.68
N ILE A 94 1.57 -9.15 -7.68
CA ILE A 94 2.76 -9.05 -6.82
C ILE A 94 4.02 -8.86 -7.66
N TRP A 95 4.85 -7.88 -7.25
CA TRP A 95 6.15 -7.60 -7.85
C TRP A 95 7.28 -7.79 -6.84
N HIS A 96 8.14 -8.77 -7.10
CA HIS A 96 9.34 -9.04 -6.31
C HIS A 96 10.46 -9.60 -7.18
N SER A 97 11.64 -9.82 -6.61
CA SER A 97 12.84 -10.26 -7.32
C SER A 97 12.66 -11.60 -8.06
N LYS A 98 11.89 -12.51 -7.49
CA LYS A 98 11.75 -13.92 -7.93
C LYS A 98 10.67 -14.17 -9.00
N ILE A 99 9.92 -13.15 -9.46
CA ILE A 99 8.93 -13.37 -10.50
C ILE A 99 9.58 -13.54 -11.88
N THR A 100 8.96 -14.39 -12.70
CA THR A 100 9.48 -14.73 -14.03
C THR A 100 9.45 -13.53 -14.99
N PRO A 101 10.32 -13.51 -16.04
CA PRO A 101 10.28 -12.48 -17.07
C PRO A 101 8.91 -12.35 -17.76
N LYS A 102 8.17 -13.45 -17.89
CA LYS A 102 6.81 -13.44 -18.44
C LYS A 102 5.86 -12.68 -17.53
N GLN A 103 5.88 -12.96 -16.24
CA GLN A 103 5.07 -12.24 -15.24
C GLN A 103 5.44 -10.76 -15.18
N LYS A 104 6.73 -10.41 -15.19
CA LYS A 104 7.19 -9.01 -15.24
C LYS A 104 6.57 -8.26 -16.43
N ARG A 105 6.61 -8.84 -17.64
CA ARG A 105 6.01 -8.25 -18.85
C ARG A 105 4.48 -8.11 -18.74
N MET A 106 3.80 -9.09 -18.15
CA MET A 106 2.34 -9.04 -17.96
C MET A 106 1.95 -7.91 -16.99
N ILE A 107 2.64 -7.79 -15.85
CA ILE A 107 2.40 -6.73 -14.88
C ILE A 107 2.67 -5.37 -15.51
N TRP A 108 3.82 -5.18 -16.17
CA TRP A 108 4.18 -3.95 -16.87
C TRP A 108 3.07 -3.51 -17.85
N LYS A 109 2.66 -4.40 -18.74
CA LYS A 109 1.57 -4.11 -19.70
C LYS A 109 0.24 -3.82 -18.99
N GLY A 110 -0.06 -4.53 -17.92
CA GLY A 110 -1.27 -4.33 -17.12
C GLY A 110 -1.34 -2.96 -16.46
N LEU A 111 -0.21 -2.47 -15.94
CA LEU A 111 -0.09 -1.14 -15.32
C LEU A 111 -0.28 -0.01 -16.35
N ILE A 112 0.43 -0.07 -17.49
CA ILE A 112 0.34 0.94 -18.55
C ILE A 112 -1.07 0.99 -19.16
N LYS A 113 -1.75 -0.15 -19.25
CA LYS A 113 -3.13 -0.23 -19.78
C LYS A 113 -4.20 0.06 -18.72
N ASN A 114 -3.82 0.39 -17.48
CA ASN A 114 -4.73 0.58 -16.34
C ASN A 114 -5.63 -0.66 -16.04
N LYS A 115 -5.19 -1.86 -16.43
CA LYS A 115 -5.88 -3.13 -16.14
C LYS A 115 -5.57 -3.63 -14.73
N ILE A 116 -4.34 -3.44 -14.24
CA ILE A 116 -3.96 -3.72 -12.85
C ILE A 116 -4.22 -2.48 -12.04
N LYS A 117 -5.11 -2.59 -11.04
CA LYS A 117 -5.50 -1.49 -10.16
C LYS A 117 -4.68 -1.45 -8.89
N ILE A 118 -4.27 -2.60 -8.37
CA ILE A 118 -3.50 -2.72 -7.15
C ILE A 118 -2.25 -3.52 -7.46
N LEU A 119 -1.10 -2.93 -7.23
CA LEU A 119 0.19 -3.61 -7.26
C LEU A 119 0.75 -3.64 -5.85
N VAL A 120 1.08 -4.83 -5.39
CA VAL A 120 1.82 -5.04 -4.15
C VAL A 120 3.24 -5.43 -4.51
N GLY A 121 4.24 -4.85 -3.88
CA GLY A 121 5.60 -5.21 -4.22
C GLY A 121 6.67 -4.70 -3.28
N ALA A 122 7.87 -5.24 -3.46
CA ALA A 122 9.08 -4.77 -2.80
C ALA A 122 9.61 -3.48 -3.44
N ARG A 123 10.76 -3.01 -2.96
CA ARG A 123 11.44 -1.75 -3.40
C ARG A 123 11.38 -1.49 -4.91
N SER A 124 11.69 -2.49 -5.72
CA SER A 124 11.75 -2.35 -7.19
C SER A 124 10.40 -2.06 -7.86
N ALA A 125 9.28 -2.33 -7.17
CA ALA A 125 7.96 -1.99 -7.67
C ALA A 125 7.74 -0.46 -7.78
N LEU A 126 8.51 0.31 -7.01
CA LEU A 126 8.47 1.76 -7.04
C LEU A 126 8.83 2.36 -8.41
N LEU A 127 9.60 1.67 -9.23
CA LEU A 127 10.07 2.17 -10.52
C LEU A 127 9.14 1.81 -11.69
N LEU A 128 8.03 1.13 -11.44
CA LEU A 128 7.12 0.68 -12.49
C LEU A 128 6.23 1.83 -13.02
N PRO A 129 5.89 1.79 -14.32
CA PRO A 129 5.06 2.82 -14.93
C PRO A 129 3.58 2.58 -14.68
N PHE A 130 2.99 3.41 -13.86
CA PHE A 130 1.54 3.44 -13.67
C PHE A 130 0.91 4.46 -14.62
N LYS A 131 -0.24 4.13 -15.19
CA LYS A 131 -0.97 5.06 -16.05
C LYS A 131 -1.74 6.11 -15.26
N LYS A 132 -2.29 5.71 -14.10
CA LYS A 132 -3.16 6.55 -13.26
C LYS A 132 -2.91 6.27 -11.78
N LEU A 133 -1.65 6.38 -11.32
CA LEU A 133 -1.34 6.22 -9.91
C LEU A 133 -2.09 7.28 -9.10
N GLY A 134 -2.80 6.86 -8.06
CA GLY A 134 -3.61 7.74 -7.22
C GLY A 134 -3.29 7.64 -5.73
N LEU A 135 -2.50 6.63 -5.34
CA LEU A 135 -2.10 6.43 -3.96
C LEU A 135 -0.84 5.55 -3.89
N ILE A 136 0.07 5.89 -3.00
CA ILE A 136 1.16 5.02 -2.57
C ILE A 136 0.96 4.68 -1.08
N ILE A 137 1.13 3.43 -0.73
CA ILE A 137 1.17 2.95 0.66
C ILE A 137 2.55 2.32 0.89
N VAL A 138 3.19 2.68 1.99
CA VAL A 138 4.44 2.06 2.45
C VAL A 138 4.14 1.42 3.79
N ASP A 139 3.92 0.10 3.79
CA ASP A 139 3.65 -0.64 5.02
C ASP A 139 4.96 -1.08 5.67
N GLU A 140 4.98 -1.15 7.01
CA GLU A 140 6.18 -1.36 7.84
C GLU A 140 7.32 -0.38 7.46
N GLU A 141 6.99 0.93 7.37
CA GLU A 141 7.88 2.00 6.85
C GLU A 141 9.24 2.08 7.55
N HIS A 142 9.32 1.58 8.78
CA HIS A 142 10.53 1.53 9.60
C HIS A 142 11.48 0.40 9.24
N ASP A 143 11.04 -0.56 8.39
CA ASP A 143 11.83 -1.75 8.08
C ASP A 143 13.10 -1.39 7.28
N ASN A 144 14.24 -1.95 7.72
CA ASN A 144 15.54 -1.69 7.11
C ASN A 144 15.64 -2.21 5.67
N SER A 145 14.79 -3.16 5.25
CA SER A 145 14.79 -3.66 3.88
C SER A 145 14.44 -2.61 2.83
N TYR A 146 13.89 -1.47 3.25
CA TYR A 146 13.70 -0.31 2.35
C TYR A 146 14.99 0.42 2.01
N LYS A 147 16.05 0.23 2.80
CA LYS A 147 17.38 0.74 2.48
C LYS A 147 18.07 -0.21 1.48
N GLN A 148 18.67 0.36 0.47
CA GLN A 148 19.56 -0.36 -0.43
C GLN A 148 20.97 0.13 -0.18
N ASP A 149 21.83 -0.79 0.30
CA ASP A 149 23.21 -0.47 0.69
C ASP A 149 24.22 -0.92 -0.37
N GLU A 150 23.78 -1.66 -1.41
CA GLU A 150 24.61 -2.12 -2.52
C GLU A 150 24.25 -1.40 -3.82
N GLY A 151 25.25 -1.02 -4.59
CA GLY A 151 25.08 -0.31 -5.86
C GLY A 151 24.64 1.12 -5.67
N VAL A 152 23.48 1.50 -6.21
CA VAL A 152 22.90 2.83 -5.96
C VAL A 152 22.25 2.86 -4.58
N ILE A 153 22.82 3.62 -3.66
CA ILE A 153 22.33 3.75 -2.29
C ILE A 153 21.07 4.61 -2.28
N TYR A 154 19.95 4.06 -1.85
CA TYR A 154 18.70 4.80 -1.67
C TYR A 154 17.79 4.16 -0.62
N ASN A 155 16.87 4.95 -0.08
CA ASN A 155 15.78 4.46 0.76
C ASN A 155 14.48 4.50 -0.06
N ALA A 156 13.86 3.33 -0.26
CA ALA A 156 12.66 3.21 -1.09
C ALA A 156 11.45 3.95 -0.47
N ARG A 157 11.37 4.09 0.87
CA ARG A 157 10.36 4.93 1.53
C ARG A 157 10.51 6.39 1.11
N ASP A 158 11.73 6.93 1.16
CA ASP A 158 11.97 8.33 0.83
C ASP A 158 11.77 8.61 -0.66
N MET A 159 12.17 7.66 -1.51
CA MET A 159 11.86 7.72 -2.95
C MET A 159 10.37 7.62 -3.23
N ALA A 160 9.62 6.82 -2.45
CA ALA A 160 8.17 6.75 -2.58
C ALA A 160 7.49 8.09 -2.25
N ILE A 161 7.99 8.79 -1.22
CA ILE A 161 7.53 10.15 -0.86
C ILE A 161 7.84 11.12 -2.00
N SER A 162 9.07 11.09 -2.54
CA SER A 162 9.46 11.94 -3.67
C SER A 162 8.61 11.66 -4.91
N ARG A 163 8.33 10.38 -5.20
CA ARG A 163 7.44 10.01 -6.29
C ARG A 163 6.01 10.52 -6.08
N ALA A 164 5.46 10.35 -4.88
CA ALA A 164 4.14 10.86 -4.55
C ALA A 164 4.04 12.38 -4.71
N GLN A 165 5.09 13.09 -4.32
CA GLN A 165 5.20 14.54 -4.51
C GLN A 165 5.23 14.92 -6.00
N PHE A 166 6.05 14.23 -6.79
CA PHE A 166 6.17 14.47 -8.23
C PHE A 166 4.84 14.22 -8.98
N GLU A 167 4.16 13.12 -8.62
CA GLU A 167 2.86 12.79 -9.22
C GLU A 167 1.67 13.53 -8.57
N ASN A 168 1.93 14.37 -7.55
CA ASN A 168 0.95 15.13 -6.77
C ASN A 168 -0.20 14.27 -6.22
N ILE A 169 0.16 13.16 -5.58
CA ILE A 169 -0.78 12.19 -5.00
C ILE A 169 -0.49 11.95 -3.51
N PRO A 170 -1.48 11.49 -2.72
CA PRO A 170 -1.26 11.14 -1.32
C PRO A 170 -0.38 9.90 -1.17
N ILE A 171 0.38 9.87 -0.08
CA ILE A 171 1.12 8.70 0.38
C ILE A 171 0.81 8.42 1.85
N HIS A 172 0.60 7.15 2.20
CA HIS A 172 0.38 6.69 3.55
C HIS A 172 1.52 5.81 4.02
N LEU A 173 2.20 6.25 5.07
CA LEU A 173 3.20 5.47 5.79
C LEU A 173 2.49 4.71 6.90
N VAL A 174 2.64 3.40 6.92
CA VAL A 174 1.97 2.52 7.89
C VAL A 174 3.03 1.85 8.75
N THR A 175 2.86 1.87 10.07
CA THR A 175 3.90 1.36 10.97
C THR A 175 3.34 1.02 12.35
N SER A 176 4.01 0.13 13.06
CA SER A 176 3.82 -0.07 14.50
C SER A 176 4.61 0.95 15.31
N VAL A 177 5.86 1.21 14.89
CA VAL A 177 6.76 2.17 15.51
C VAL A 177 7.38 3.02 14.41
N PRO A 178 7.13 4.33 14.34
CA PRO A 178 7.71 5.19 13.32
C PRO A 178 9.24 5.18 13.36
N SER A 179 9.88 5.21 12.19
CA SER A 179 11.31 5.48 12.08
C SER A 179 11.65 6.85 12.68
N ILE A 180 12.93 7.08 13.03
CA ILE A 180 13.37 8.34 13.62
C ILE A 180 13.03 9.52 12.71
N GLU A 181 13.24 9.38 11.41
CA GLU A 181 12.94 10.41 10.41
C GLU A 181 11.44 10.70 10.32
N THR A 182 10.61 9.65 10.28
CA THR A 182 9.15 9.77 10.26
C THR A 182 8.65 10.42 11.55
N PHE A 183 9.17 10.01 12.70
CA PHE A 183 8.82 10.59 14.00
C PHE A 183 9.15 12.10 14.05
N LYS A 184 10.35 12.50 13.60
CA LYS A 184 10.74 13.91 13.50
C LYS A 184 9.79 14.71 12.61
N ASN A 185 9.39 14.15 11.46
CA ASN A 185 8.47 14.81 10.54
C ASN A 185 7.03 14.90 11.10
N ILE A 186 6.61 13.95 11.95
CA ILE A 186 5.36 14.05 12.70
C ILE A 186 5.45 15.21 13.73
N GLN A 187 6.53 15.27 14.52
CA GLN A 187 6.71 16.32 15.54
C GLN A 187 6.74 17.72 14.93
N THR A 188 7.40 17.88 13.79
CA THR A 188 7.46 19.15 13.05
C THR A 188 6.22 19.46 12.22
N LYS A 189 5.16 18.64 12.33
CA LYS A 189 3.88 18.76 11.59
C LYS A 189 4.03 18.75 10.06
N LYS A 190 5.13 18.22 9.55
CA LYS A 190 5.31 17.97 8.11
C LYS A 190 4.47 16.80 7.63
N TYR A 191 4.30 15.78 8.50
CA TYR A 191 3.46 14.61 8.22
C TYR A 191 2.24 14.65 9.12
N ARG A 192 1.07 14.36 8.56
CA ARG A 192 -0.13 14.15 9.34
C ARG A 192 -0.05 12.78 10.02
N HIS A 193 -0.58 12.66 11.21
CA HIS A 193 -0.44 11.46 12.03
C HIS A 193 -1.74 11.07 12.69
N ILE A 194 -2.04 9.77 12.67
CA ILE A 194 -3.12 9.15 13.44
C ILE A 194 -2.66 7.84 14.04
N LYS A 195 -3.10 7.58 15.27
CA LYS A 195 -2.90 6.32 15.98
C LYS A 195 -4.19 5.52 16.06
N ILE A 196 -4.08 4.19 15.92
CA ILE A 196 -5.12 3.23 16.30
C ILE A 196 -4.55 2.28 17.36
N CYS A 197 -5.31 2.09 18.44
CA CYS A 197 -4.94 1.18 19.52
C CYS A 197 -5.66 -0.15 19.38
N LEU A 198 -5.13 -1.20 19.99
CA LEU A 198 -5.92 -2.41 20.25
C LEU A 198 -6.98 -2.04 21.30
N LEU A 199 -8.25 -2.10 20.92
CA LEU A 199 -9.28 -2.17 21.96
C LEU A 199 -9.16 -3.55 22.59
N TYR A 200 -8.63 -3.61 23.81
CA TYR A 200 -8.94 -4.73 24.67
C TYR A 200 -10.46 -4.65 24.91
N THR A 201 -11.24 -5.48 24.26
CA THR A 201 -12.58 -5.77 24.71
C THR A 201 -12.40 -6.49 26.05
N SER A 202 -12.56 -5.76 27.14
CA SER A 202 -12.87 -6.38 28.43
C SER A 202 -14.19 -7.12 28.26
N ASP A 203 -14.11 -8.45 28.30
CA ASP A 203 -15.26 -9.33 28.43
C ASP A 203 -16.05 -9.02 29.70
#